data_36828bd269ad3a8b480ccb4f0811cb7f
#
_entry.id   36828bd269ad3a8b480ccb4f0811cb7f
#
_cell.length_a   1.000
_cell.length_b   1.000
_cell.length_c   1.000
_cell.angle_alpha   90.00
_cell.angle_beta   90.00
_cell.angle_gamma   90.00
#
_symmetry.space_group_name_H-M   'P 1'
#
loop_
_entity.id
_entity.type
_entity.pdbx_description
1 polymer ?
#
loop_
_entity_poly.entity_id
_entity_poly.type
_entity_poly.pdbx_seq_one_letter_code
_entity_poly.pdbx_strand_id
1 'polypeptide(L)'
;MNIEEVKDLIAAADVCGHVPLIKGLHGIGKSESVAQYAKEQDMHYEPLILSLMDTGDLLGMPDTEKVSGVKSTLWAAPSWFTNILNAAWPQDTTLTDLQFTDTDFHEYVLDNIKDAHLDRELLNTLYCKYYHVPNDRLQLSRQSNVRNLRARRSVLNLDEFNRAPPDILNASLQLILEHKLHTHELPIVDGRETLIVAAINPSNGNYTVQEFDPALLDRFVECEAVADLGAWIKWGKKNGVEDVVTEFLLVNKSKFHFEPEDGSKGASPRSWTRLSNYLTRIKNTPPSIMSHYVRGTVGTSLAAQFLQFYNSNKNSLTYKKVDDFIKAQLKDTTNFDIEKIAKKVSTKIEKMEAIVKLNYADTFLSTYFKEKDKESD
;
A
#
# COMPACT_ATOMS: atom_id res chain seq x y z
N MET A 1 -2.65 -12.91 10.78
CA MET A 1 -1.94 -11.66 11.14
C MET A 1 -2.83 -10.47 10.77
N ASN A 2 -2.88 -9.44 11.58
CA ASN A 2 -3.51 -8.18 11.18
C ASN A 2 -2.60 -7.38 10.22
N ILE A 3 -3.09 -6.29 9.64
CA ILE A 3 -2.35 -5.54 8.60
C ILE A 3 -1.05 -4.89 9.12
N GLU A 4 -0.98 -4.49 10.40
CA GLU A 4 0.27 -3.96 10.98
C GLU A 4 1.32 -5.08 11.12
N GLU A 5 0.93 -6.25 11.63
CA GLU A 5 1.80 -7.42 11.71
C GLU A 5 2.26 -7.90 10.31
N VAL A 6 1.41 -7.75 9.28
CA VAL A 6 1.82 -8.03 7.88
C VAL A 6 2.91 -7.07 7.43
N LYS A 7 2.83 -5.78 7.77
CA LYS A 7 3.91 -4.82 7.46
C LYS A 7 5.21 -5.17 8.18
N ASP A 8 5.13 -5.60 9.45
CA ASP A 8 6.32 -6.03 10.20
C ASP A 8 6.98 -7.26 9.54
N LEU A 9 6.16 -8.21 9.05
CA LEU A 9 6.68 -9.37 8.31
C LEU A 9 7.32 -8.96 6.97
N ILE A 10 6.70 -8.04 6.23
CA ILE A 10 7.29 -7.49 5.00
C ILE A 10 8.65 -6.87 5.32
N ALA A 11 8.77 -6.09 6.40
CA ALA A 11 10.03 -5.48 6.83
C ALA A 11 11.10 -6.53 7.17
N ALA A 12 10.73 -7.59 7.88
CA ALA A 12 11.63 -8.68 8.22
C ALA A 12 12.09 -9.45 6.97
N ALA A 13 11.18 -9.76 6.06
CA ALA A 13 11.49 -10.45 4.80
C ALA A 13 12.39 -9.57 3.92
N ASP A 14 12.14 -8.27 3.86
CA ASP A 14 12.94 -7.30 3.12
C ASP A 14 14.41 -7.23 3.60
N VAL A 15 14.63 -7.29 4.91
CA VAL A 15 15.99 -7.32 5.48
C VAL A 15 16.72 -8.61 5.12
N CYS A 16 15.97 -9.73 5.02
CA CYS A 16 16.54 -11.05 4.72
C CYS A 16 16.67 -11.33 3.21
N GLY A 17 16.16 -10.45 2.33
CA GLY A 17 16.11 -10.71 0.89
C GLY A 17 15.12 -11.81 0.49
N HIS A 18 14.06 -12.00 1.28
CA HIS A 18 13.03 -12.99 1.02
C HIS A 18 11.77 -12.37 0.41
N VAL A 19 10.98 -13.16 -0.32
CA VAL A 19 9.72 -12.73 -0.94
C VAL A 19 8.54 -13.10 -0.04
N PRO A 20 7.82 -12.11 0.56
CA PRO A 20 6.60 -12.37 1.30
C PRO A 20 5.45 -12.80 0.38
N LEU A 21 4.68 -13.81 0.81
CA LEU A 21 3.42 -14.22 0.19
C LEU A 21 2.27 -13.94 1.15
N ILE A 22 1.47 -12.93 0.83
CA ILE A 22 0.35 -12.50 1.67
C ILE A 22 -0.92 -13.21 1.22
N LYS A 23 -1.38 -14.18 2.01
CA LYS A 23 -2.61 -14.93 1.79
C LYS A 23 -3.75 -14.31 2.59
N GLY A 24 -4.90 -14.08 1.98
CA GLY A 24 -6.05 -13.55 2.71
C GLY A 24 -7.22 -13.15 1.81
N LEU A 25 -8.39 -12.99 2.40
CA LEU A 25 -9.63 -12.66 1.71
C LEU A 25 -9.53 -11.33 0.94
N HIS A 26 -10.45 -11.12 0.00
CA HIS A 26 -10.52 -9.88 -0.74
C HIS A 26 -10.89 -8.68 0.16
N GLY A 27 -10.38 -7.50 -0.17
CA GLY A 27 -10.77 -6.24 0.48
C GLY A 27 -10.32 -6.05 1.91
N ILE A 28 -9.44 -6.90 2.46
CA ILE A 28 -8.89 -6.77 3.81
C ILE A 28 -7.71 -5.80 3.90
N GLY A 29 -7.14 -5.36 2.76
CA GLY A 29 -6.05 -4.37 2.73
C GLY A 29 -4.67 -4.93 2.39
N LYS A 30 -4.55 -6.13 1.78
CA LYS A 30 -3.24 -6.71 1.40
C LYS A 30 -2.37 -5.74 0.59
N SER A 31 -2.82 -5.31 -0.57
CA SER A 31 -2.08 -4.39 -1.46
C SER A 31 -1.87 -3.02 -0.82
N GLU A 32 -2.83 -2.57 -0.01
CA GLU A 32 -2.73 -1.32 0.75
C GLU A 32 -1.62 -1.38 1.80
N SER A 33 -1.43 -2.53 2.48
CA SER A 33 -0.34 -2.70 3.46
C SER A 33 1.03 -2.59 2.80
N VAL A 34 1.19 -3.16 1.59
CA VAL A 34 2.42 -3.05 0.80
C VAL A 34 2.66 -1.59 0.38
N ALA A 35 1.62 -0.90 -0.11
CA ALA A 35 1.71 0.51 -0.50
C ALA A 35 2.07 1.43 0.68
N GLN A 36 1.49 1.16 1.87
CA GLN A 36 1.82 1.91 3.08
C GLN A 36 3.25 1.65 3.55
N TYR A 37 3.71 0.39 3.52
CA TYR A 37 5.09 0.04 3.79
C TYR A 37 6.05 0.78 2.86
N ALA A 38 5.80 0.74 1.55
CA ALA A 38 6.60 1.45 0.56
C ALA A 38 6.69 2.95 0.87
N LYS A 39 5.57 3.58 1.22
CA LYS A 39 5.51 4.99 1.60
C LYS A 39 6.29 5.29 2.89
N GLU A 40 6.17 4.44 3.90
CA GLU A 40 6.87 4.59 5.19
C GLU A 40 8.39 4.46 5.04
N GLN A 41 8.84 3.66 4.05
CA GLN A 41 10.26 3.45 3.74
C GLN A 41 10.78 4.35 2.60
N ASP A 42 9.99 5.32 2.13
CA ASP A 42 10.31 6.19 0.97
C ASP A 42 10.70 5.40 -0.30
N MET A 43 10.01 4.28 -0.54
CA MET A 43 10.21 3.43 -1.71
C MET A 43 9.21 3.76 -2.81
N HIS A 44 9.60 3.54 -4.06
CA HIS A 44 8.65 3.54 -5.18
C HIS A 44 7.76 2.29 -5.11
N TYR A 45 6.45 2.46 -5.24
CA TYR A 45 5.47 1.36 -5.21
C TYR A 45 4.97 1.07 -6.62
N GLU A 46 5.24 -0.13 -7.14
CA GLU A 46 4.80 -0.59 -8.44
C GLU A 46 3.84 -1.79 -8.29
N PRO A 47 2.52 -1.60 -8.44
CA PRO A 47 1.56 -2.69 -8.37
C PRO A 47 1.32 -3.35 -9.73
N LEU A 48 1.41 -4.68 -9.79
CA LEU A 48 1.00 -5.50 -10.93
C LEU A 48 -0.18 -6.38 -10.53
N ILE A 49 -1.33 -6.21 -11.19
CA ILE A 49 -2.50 -7.08 -11.00
C ILE A 49 -2.40 -8.19 -12.05
N LEU A 50 -1.76 -9.29 -11.68
CA LEU A 50 -1.37 -10.33 -12.62
C LEU A 50 -2.56 -11.02 -13.31
N SER A 51 -3.72 -11.05 -12.66
CA SER A 51 -4.95 -11.59 -13.26
C SER A 51 -5.50 -10.79 -14.43
N LEU A 52 -5.04 -9.54 -14.61
CA LEU A 52 -5.47 -8.61 -15.67
C LEU A 52 -4.41 -8.39 -16.74
N MET A 53 -3.22 -8.99 -16.59
CA MET A 53 -2.10 -8.77 -17.50
C MET A 53 -2.09 -9.83 -18.61
N ASP A 54 -1.66 -9.41 -19.78
CA ASP A 54 -1.23 -10.31 -20.84
C ASP A 54 0.30 -10.43 -20.90
N THR A 55 0.79 -11.27 -21.81
CA THR A 55 2.23 -11.57 -21.92
C THR A 55 3.02 -10.31 -22.31
N GLY A 56 2.47 -9.44 -23.16
CA GLY A 56 3.11 -8.20 -23.56
C GLY A 56 3.19 -7.19 -22.42
N ASP A 57 2.17 -7.14 -21.56
CA ASP A 57 2.16 -6.24 -20.40
C ASP A 57 3.26 -6.61 -19.38
N LEU A 58 3.49 -7.90 -19.16
CA LEU A 58 4.47 -8.35 -18.19
C LEU A 58 5.89 -8.42 -18.77
N LEU A 59 6.07 -9.05 -19.93
CA LEU A 59 7.37 -9.33 -20.53
C LEU A 59 7.89 -8.20 -21.43
N GLY A 60 7.01 -7.30 -21.85
CA GLY A 60 7.28 -6.37 -22.94
C GLY A 60 7.06 -6.99 -24.31
N MET A 61 7.48 -6.28 -25.35
CA MET A 61 7.24 -6.68 -26.74
C MET A 61 8.57 -7.07 -27.43
N PRO A 62 8.56 -8.15 -28.23
CA PRO A 62 9.75 -8.49 -29.00
C PRO A 62 10.02 -7.42 -30.08
N ASP A 63 11.24 -6.96 -30.13
CA ASP A 63 11.77 -6.08 -31.18
C ASP A 63 12.98 -6.73 -31.84
N THR A 64 13.34 -6.29 -33.04
CA THR A 64 14.48 -6.84 -33.75
C THR A 64 15.54 -5.78 -34.03
N GLU A 65 16.75 -6.01 -33.55
CA GLU A 65 17.91 -5.17 -33.82
C GLU A 65 18.99 -5.94 -34.55
N LYS A 66 19.77 -5.24 -35.38
CA LYS A 66 20.99 -5.81 -35.98
C LYS A 66 22.18 -5.52 -35.06
N VAL A 67 22.63 -6.53 -34.35
CA VAL A 67 23.85 -6.47 -33.53
C VAL A 67 24.98 -7.18 -34.30
N SER A 68 26.04 -6.43 -34.64
CA SER A 68 27.19 -6.95 -35.40
C SER A 68 26.83 -7.65 -36.73
N GLY A 69 25.78 -7.15 -37.43
CA GLY A 69 25.31 -7.70 -38.70
C GLY A 69 24.34 -8.88 -38.58
N VAL A 70 24.11 -9.42 -37.39
CA VAL A 70 23.15 -10.49 -37.11
C VAL A 70 21.86 -9.89 -36.59
N LYS A 71 20.70 -10.37 -37.11
CA LYS A 71 19.39 -10.02 -36.53
C LYS A 71 19.25 -10.74 -35.20
N SER A 72 19.10 -9.98 -34.15
CA SER A 72 18.83 -10.47 -32.79
C SER A 72 17.46 -9.98 -32.33
N THR A 73 16.73 -10.82 -31.61
CA THR A 73 15.50 -10.41 -30.94
C THR A 73 15.86 -9.77 -29.62
N LEU A 74 15.41 -8.54 -29.42
CA LEU A 74 15.44 -7.81 -28.15
C LEU A 74 14.01 -7.72 -27.61
N TRP A 75 13.89 -7.50 -26.32
CA TRP A 75 12.59 -7.23 -25.69
C TRP A 75 12.52 -5.75 -25.28
N ALA A 76 11.54 -5.04 -25.84
CA ALA A 76 11.24 -3.68 -25.38
C ALA A 76 10.71 -3.78 -23.96
N ALA A 77 11.27 -2.98 -23.05
CA ALA A 77 10.92 -3.01 -21.65
C ALA A 77 9.45 -2.62 -21.41
N PRO A 78 8.69 -3.34 -20.58
CA PRO A 78 7.34 -2.96 -20.21
C PRO A 78 7.37 -1.70 -19.33
N SER A 79 6.24 -0.98 -19.29
CA SER A 79 6.14 0.32 -18.58
C SER A 79 6.44 0.20 -17.08
N TRP A 80 5.99 -0.86 -16.43
CA TRP A 80 6.25 -1.09 -15.01
C TRP A 80 7.75 -1.20 -14.70
N PHE A 81 8.51 -1.88 -15.57
CA PHE A 81 9.95 -1.99 -15.42
C PHE A 81 10.64 -0.63 -15.61
N THR A 82 10.19 0.16 -16.60
CA THR A 82 10.68 1.51 -16.81
C THR A 82 10.42 2.42 -15.61
N ASN A 83 9.25 2.28 -14.94
CA ASN A 83 8.93 3.02 -13.71
C ASN A 83 9.91 2.70 -12.58
N ILE A 84 10.21 1.41 -12.38
CA ILE A 84 11.19 0.95 -11.37
C ILE A 84 12.60 1.48 -11.70
N LEU A 85 13.00 1.44 -12.97
CA LEU A 85 14.27 2.01 -13.41
C LEU A 85 14.37 3.51 -13.18
N ASN A 86 13.30 4.25 -13.46
CA ASN A 86 13.25 5.70 -13.25
C ASN A 86 13.27 6.06 -11.75
N ALA A 87 12.73 5.21 -10.88
CA ALA A 87 12.86 5.39 -9.44
C ALA A 87 14.29 5.16 -8.95
N ALA A 88 14.95 4.11 -9.45
CA ALA A 88 16.34 3.80 -9.13
C ALA A 88 17.32 4.78 -9.76
N TRP A 89 16.96 5.34 -10.92
CA TRP A 89 17.77 6.32 -11.65
C TRP A 89 16.89 7.33 -12.37
N PRO A 90 16.54 8.47 -11.74
CA PRO A 90 15.73 9.51 -12.36
C PRO A 90 16.36 10.03 -13.66
N GLN A 91 15.53 10.26 -14.69
CA GLN A 91 16.00 10.69 -16.02
C GLN A 91 16.65 12.08 -16.01
N ASP A 92 16.23 12.95 -15.10
CA ASP A 92 16.76 14.29 -14.88
C ASP A 92 17.92 14.35 -13.89
N THR A 93 18.65 13.23 -13.72
CA THR A 93 19.85 13.15 -12.88
C THR A 93 20.95 14.06 -13.43
N THR A 94 21.55 14.84 -12.54
CA THR A 94 22.71 15.71 -12.82
C THR A 94 23.94 15.21 -12.09
N LEU A 95 25.13 15.76 -12.43
CA LEU A 95 26.37 15.43 -11.71
C LEU A 95 26.29 15.71 -10.22
N THR A 96 25.56 16.74 -9.80
CA THR A 96 25.37 17.11 -8.41
C THR A 96 24.54 16.10 -7.63
N ASP A 97 23.78 15.27 -8.31
CA ASP A 97 23.00 14.18 -7.70
C ASP A 97 23.83 12.91 -7.48
N LEU A 98 25.08 12.88 -7.97
CA LEU A 98 25.94 11.71 -7.92
C LEU A 98 27.01 11.85 -6.87
N GLN A 99 27.24 10.76 -6.15
CA GLN A 99 28.37 10.58 -5.24
C GLN A 99 29.29 9.51 -5.80
N PHE A 100 30.52 9.87 -6.10
CA PHE A 100 31.56 8.96 -6.55
C PHE A 100 32.42 8.53 -5.38
N THR A 101 32.67 7.25 -5.25
CA THR A 101 33.65 6.71 -4.27
C THR A 101 35.03 6.52 -4.87
N ASP A 102 35.11 6.48 -6.20
CA ASP A 102 36.35 6.43 -6.97
C ASP A 102 36.62 7.83 -7.57
N THR A 103 37.63 8.50 -7.04
CA THR A 103 38.01 9.86 -7.47
C THR A 103 38.57 9.91 -8.88
N ASP A 104 39.32 8.89 -9.30
CA ASP A 104 39.92 8.84 -10.62
C ASP A 104 38.86 8.62 -11.68
N PHE A 105 37.84 7.78 -11.36
CA PHE A 105 36.68 7.62 -12.22
C PHE A 105 35.82 8.89 -12.29
N HIS A 106 35.68 9.63 -11.19
CA HIS A 106 34.99 10.92 -11.17
C HIS A 106 35.68 11.93 -12.09
N GLU A 107 37.00 12.08 -12.01
CA GLU A 107 37.77 12.94 -12.92
C GLU A 107 37.61 12.51 -14.38
N TYR A 108 37.68 11.20 -14.63
CA TYR A 108 37.43 10.66 -15.98
C TYR A 108 36.05 11.02 -16.52
N VAL A 109 35.00 10.94 -15.69
CA VAL A 109 33.64 11.33 -16.07
C VAL A 109 33.58 12.83 -16.40
N LEU A 110 34.16 13.70 -15.55
CA LEU A 110 34.21 15.14 -15.78
C LEU A 110 34.93 15.50 -17.11
N ASP A 111 36.02 14.84 -17.43
CA ASP A 111 36.79 15.07 -18.67
C ASP A 111 36.02 14.67 -19.93
N ASN A 112 35.10 13.71 -19.82
CA ASN A 112 34.38 13.15 -20.97
C ASN A 112 32.95 13.71 -21.18
N ILE A 113 32.40 14.47 -20.22
CA ILE A 113 31.03 15.01 -20.33
C ILE A 113 30.93 16.27 -21.19
N LYS A 114 31.97 17.10 -21.27
CA LYS A 114 32.09 18.33 -22.15
C LYS A 114 30.73 18.95 -22.51
N ASP A 115 30.04 19.55 -21.58
CA ASP A 115 28.71 20.19 -21.77
C ASP A 115 27.56 19.26 -22.17
N ALA A 116 27.77 17.93 -22.21
CA ALA A 116 26.71 16.96 -22.46
C ALA A 116 25.85 16.77 -21.21
N HIS A 117 24.55 16.68 -21.41
CA HIS A 117 23.65 16.27 -20.37
C HIS A 117 24.02 14.84 -19.94
N LEU A 118 24.34 14.65 -18.65
CA LEU A 118 24.70 13.34 -18.12
C LEU A 118 23.43 12.54 -17.91
N ASP A 119 23.10 11.71 -18.88
CA ASP A 119 22.07 10.69 -18.70
C ASP A 119 22.67 9.37 -18.22
N ARG A 120 21.80 8.46 -17.84
CA ARG A 120 22.17 7.13 -17.36
C ARG A 120 22.95 6.33 -18.40
N GLU A 121 22.58 6.43 -19.67
CA GLU A 121 23.20 5.66 -20.75
C GLU A 121 24.63 6.13 -21.02
N LEU A 122 24.84 7.43 -21.03
CA LEU A 122 26.17 8.01 -21.14
C LEU A 122 27.06 7.62 -19.95
N LEU A 123 26.55 7.74 -18.73
CA LEU A 123 27.34 7.37 -17.54
C LEU A 123 27.67 5.87 -17.53
N ASN A 124 26.72 5.00 -17.93
CA ASN A 124 26.98 3.56 -18.05
C ASN A 124 28.05 3.27 -19.09
N THR A 125 27.99 3.96 -20.22
CA THR A 125 29.01 3.83 -21.29
C THR A 125 30.40 4.27 -20.80
N LEU A 126 30.48 5.37 -20.09
CA LEU A 126 31.74 5.86 -19.50
C LEU A 126 32.27 4.88 -18.44
N TYR A 127 31.38 4.33 -17.60
CA TYR A 127 31.72 3.32 -16.61
C TYR A 127 32.31 2.07 -17.26
N CYS A 128 31.60 1.50 -18.23
CA CYS A 128 32.05 0.29 -18.93
C CYS A 128 33.38 0.50 -19.65
N LYS A 129 33.59 1.66 -20.23
CA LYS A 129 34.84 2.03 -20.91
C LYS A 129 35.99 2.19 -19.93
N TYR A 130 35.77 2.83 -18.79
CA TYR A 130 36.81 3.07 -17.79
C TYR A 130 37.27 1.76 -17.12
N TYR A 131 36.31 0.93 -16.68
CA TYR A 131 36.62 -0.32 -15.99
C TYR A 131 36.86 -1.52 -16.93
N HIS A 132 36.80 -1.31 -18.24
CA HIS A 132 36.96 -2.37 -19.27
C HIS A 132 35.97 -3.53 -19.10
N VAL A 133 34.76 -3.26 -18.68
CA VAL A 133 33.68 -4.26 -18.52
C VAL A 133 32.72 -4.20 -19.73
N PRO A 134 32.03 -5.32 -20.05
CA PRO A 134 31.04 -5.33 -21.12
C PRO A 134 29.98 -4.25 -20.92
N ASN A 135 29.57 -3.59 -22.01
CA ASN A 135 28.50 -2.61 -21.96
C ASN A 135 27.15 -3.33 -21.77
N ASP A 136 26.83 -3.65 -20.53
CA ASP A 136 25.53 -4.15 -20.14
C ASP A 136 24.72 -3.00 -19.55
N ARG A 137 23.45 -2.88 -19.97
CA ARG A 137 22.56 -1.73 -19.71
C ARG A 137 22.34 -1.43 -18.20
N LEU A 138 22.83 -2.28 -17.32
CA LEU A 138 22.53 -2.24 -15.87
C LEU A 138 23.77 -2.26 -14.97
N GLN A 139 24.97 -2.15 -15.51
CA GLN A 139 26.20 -2.22 -14.69
C GLN A 139 26.21 -1.16 -13.56
N LEU A 140 25.74 0.06 -13.84
CA LEU A 140 25.73 1.14 -12.84
C LEU A 140 24.84 0.86 -11.63
N SER A 141 23.72 0.17 -11.79
CA SER A 141 22.80 -0.11 -10.68
C SER A 141 23.36 -1.14 -9.69
N ARG A 142 24.39 -1.88 -10.09
CA ARG A 142 25.02 -2.94 -9.29
C ARG A 142 26.37 -2.52 -8.69
N GLN A 143 26.86 -1.34 -9.04
CA GLN A 143 28.20 -0.91 -8.66
C GLN A 143 28.16 0.06 -7.48
N SER A 144 29.05 -0.16 -6.53
CA SER A 144 29.18 0.69 -5.34
C SER A 144 29.95 1.98 -5.60
N ASN A 145 30.55 2.15 -6.80
CA ASN A 145 31.47 3.25 -7.09
C ASN A 145 30.76 4.56 -7.44
N VAL A 146 29.47 4.49 -7.84
CA VAL A 146 28.64 5.66 -8.12
C VAL A 146 27.28 5.48 -7.48
N ARG A 147 26.93 6.40 -6.60
CA ARG A 147 25.63 6.44 -5.92
C ARG A 147 24.83 7.63 -6.43
N ASN A 148 23.58 7.39 -6.85
CA ASN A 148 22.67 8.48 -7.12
C ASN A 148 21.91 8.84 -5.83
N LEU A 149 22.08 10.06 -5.35
CA LEU A 149 21.49 10.55 -4.09
C LEU A 149 19.95 10.71 -4.18
N ARG A 150 19.40 10.74 -5.40
CA ARG A 150 17.95 10.79 -5.66
C ARG A 150 17.34 9.42 -5.93
N ALA A 151 18.16 8.36 -5.94
CA ALA A 151 17.68 7.00 -6.15
C ALA A 151 16.72 6.57 -5.06
N ARG A 152 15.60 5.99 -5.47
CA ARG A 152 14.66 5.32 -4.57
C ARG A 152 14.57 3.86 -4.92
N ARG A 153 14.68 3.02 -3.92
CA ARG A 153 14.42 1.59 -4.05
C ARG A 153 12.93 1.35 -4.35
N SER A 154 12.60 0.27 -5.00
CA SER A 154 11.22 -0.05 -5.39
C SER A 154 10.67 -1.26 -4.63
N VAL A 155 9.34 -1.26 -4.46
CA VAL A 155 8.55 -2.43 -4.08
C VAL A 155 7.68 -2.81 -5.25
N LEU A 156 7.88 -4.01 -5.78
CA LEU A 156 7.06 -4.64 -6.82
C LEU A 156 6.03 -5.54 -6.16
N ASN A 157 4.75 -5.17 -6.25
CA ASN A 157 3.65 -5.92 -5.65
C ASN A 157 2.92 -6.75 -6.72
N LEU A 158 3.07 -8.06 -6.66
CA LEU A 158 2.42 -9.04 -7.54
C LEU A 158 1.05 -9.42 -6.93
N ASP A 159 0.01 -8.65 -7.25
CA ASP A 159 -1.33 -8.88 -6.72
C ASP A 159 -2.11 -9.90 -7.55
N GLU A 160 -3.02 -10.63 -6.90
CA GLU A 160 -3.82 -11.72 -7.49
C GLU A 160 -2.94 -12.80 -8.16
N PHE A 161 -1.77 -13.09 -7.56
CA PHE A 161 -0.75 -13.97 -8.12
C PHE A 161 -1.29 -15.36 -8.47
N ASN A 162 -2.15 -15.96 -7.65
CA ASN A 162 -2.77 -17.27 -7.92
C ASN A 162 -3.97 -17.23 -8.89
N ARG A 163 -4.27 -16.06 -9.46
CA ARG A 163 -5.29 -15.88 -10.50
C ARG A 163 -4.70 -15.52 -11.86
N ALA A 164 -3.36 -15.41 -11.91
CA ALA A 164 -2.65 -15.10 -13.13
C ALA A 164 -2.86 -16.21 -14.18
N PRO A 165 -2.92 -15.88 -15.48
CA PRO A 165 -2.80 -16.89 -16.55
C PRO A 165 -1.52 -17.70 -16.39
N PRO A 166 -1.46 -18.98 -16.82
CA PRO A 166 -0.31 -19.84 -16.62
C PRO A 166 1.01 -19.26 -17.16
N ASP A 167 0.98 -18.59 -18.30
CA ASP A 167 2.17 -18.00 -18.90
C ASP A 167 2.70 -16.82 -18.06
N ILE A 168 1.79 -16.00 -17.53
CA ILE A 168 2.11 -14.88 -16.62
C ILE A 168 2.66 -15.43 -15.30
N LEU A 169 2.05 -16.48 -14.76
CA LEU A 169 2.52 -17.12 -13.54
C LEU A 169 3.95 -17.62 -13.71
N ASN A 170 4.23 -18.37 -14.78
CA ASN A 170 5.57 -18.91 -15.05
C ASN A 170 6.62 -17.79 -15.23
N ALA A 171 6.28 -16.72 -15.95
CA ALA A 171 7.16 -15.58 -16.11
C ALA A 171 7.42 -14.85 -14.76
N SER A 172 6.39 -14.72 -13.94
CA SER A 172 6.51 -14.10 -12.61
C SER A 172 7.39 -14.93 -11.67
N LEU A 173 7.45 -16.25 -11.84
CA LEU A 173 8.36 -17.12 -11.08
C LEU A 173 9.82 -16.81 -11.37
N GLN A 174 10.18 -16.56 -12.64
CA GLN A 174 11.53 -16.14 -12.97
C GLN A 174 11.88 -14.82 -12.26
N LEU A 175 10.94 -13.86 -12.25
CA LEU A 175 11.12 -12.58 -11.58
C LEU A 175 11.36 -12.76 -10.08
N ILE A 176 10.61 -13.64 -9.42
CA ILE A 176 10.73 -13.95 -7.98
C ILE A 176 12.07 -14.63 -7.67
N LEU A 177 12.53 -15.53 -8.53
CA LEU A 177 13.72 -16.34 -8.28
C LEU A 177 15.02 -15.62 -8.63
N GLU A 178 15.02 -14.87 -9.72
CA GLU A 178 16.22 -14.33 -10.33
C GLU A 178 16.27 -12.80 -10.29
N HIS A 179 15.22 -12.12 -9.79
CA HIS A 179 15.06 -10.67 -9.90
C HIS A 179 15.26 -10.17 -11.33
N LYS A 180 14.88 -11.02 -12.29
CA LYS A 180 15.10 -10.83 -13.71
C LYS A 180 13.90 -11.33 -14.50
N LEU A 181 13.63 -10.68 -15.62
CA LEU A 181 12.61 -11.09 -16.58
C LEU A 181 13.20 -10.96 -17.99
N HIS A 182 13.48 -12.06 -18.65
CA HIS A 182 14.26 -12.09 -19.89
C HIS A 182 15.60 -11.37 -19.76
N THR A 183 15.77 -10.26 -20.49
CA THR A 183 16.96 -9.38 -20.46
C THR A 183 16.83 -8.24 -19.44
N HIS A 184 15.70 -8.14 -18.75
CA HIS A 184 15.41 -7.05 -17.82
C HIS A 184 15.70 -7.49 -16.39
N GLU A 185 16.81 -7.01 -15.83
CA GLU A 185 17.15 -7.23 -14.43
C GLU A 185 16.64 -6.08 -13.57
N LEU A 186 16.05 -6.40 -12.41
CA LEU A 186 15.60 -5.39 -11.47
C LEU A 186 16.79 -4.63 -10.87
N PRO A 187 16.68 -3.30 -10.69
CA PRO A 187 17.78 -2.50 -10.18
C PRO A 187 18.05 -2.78 -8.71
N ILE A 188 19.31 -2.59 -8.34
CA ILE A 188 19.80 -2.58 -6.96
C ILE A 188 20.03 -1.11 -6.56
N VAL A 189 19.53 -0.70 -5.42
CA VAL A 189 19.73 0.65 -4.88
C VAL A 189 20.37 0.53 -3.49
N ASP A 190 21.46 1.21 -3.28
CA ASP A 190 22.25 1.17 -2.03
C ASP A 190 22.58 -0.27 -1.58
N GLY A 191 22.93 -1.14 -2.54
CA GLY A 191 23.28 -2.53 -2.27
C GLY A 191 22.11 -3.44 -1.93
N ARG A 192 20.86 -2.97 -2.08
CA ARG A 192 19.63 -3.72 -1.80
C ARG A 192 18.82 -3.89 -3.09
N GLU A 193 18.35 -5.11 -3.31
CA GLU A 193 17.50 -5.46 -4.45
C GLU A 193 16.11 -4.83 -4.34
N THR A 194 15.41 -4.72 -5.48
CA THR A 194 13.97 -4.39 -5.50
C THR A 194 13.21 -5.41 -4.66
N LEU A 195 12.40 -4.93 -3.71
CA LEU A 195 11.55 -5.82 -2.90
C LEU A 195 10.40 -6.34 -3.76
N ILE A 196 10.23 -7.65 -3.82
CA ILE A 196 9.07 -8.29 -4.45
C ILE A 196 8.14 -8.78 -3.34
N VAL A 197 6.86 -8.50 -3.47
CA VAL A 197 5.80 -9.00 -2.56
C VAL A 197 4.71 -9.62 -3.41
N ALA A 198 4.28 -10.83 -3.07
CA ALA A 198 3.17 -11.49 -3.74
C ALA A 198 1.92 -11.53 -2.85
N ALA A 199 0.74 -11.36 -3.45
CA ALA A 199 -0.53 -11.46 -2.75
C ALA A 199 -1.48 -12.45 -3.45
N ILE A 200 -2.12 -13.31 -2.65
CA ILE A 200 -3.06 -14.33 -3.13
C ILE A 200 -4.38 -14.31 -2.37
N ASN A 201 -5.41 -14.84 -3.02
CA ASN A 201 -6.69 -15.10 -2.38
C ASN A 201 -6.78 -16.59 -2.01
N PRO A 202 -7.43 -16.96 -0.90
CA PRO A 202 -7.58 -18.35 -0.49
C PRO A 202 -8.48 -19.13 -1.47
N SER A 203 -8.24 -20.42 -1.61
CA SER A 203 -9.04 -21.36 -2.43
C SER A 203 -10.26 -21.86 -1.63
N ASN A 204 -11.18 -20.99 -1.27
CA ASN A 204 -12.38 -21.38 -0.49
C ASN A 204 -13.63 -21.64 -1.34
N GLY A 205 -13.44 -22.10 -2.59
CA GLY A 205 -14.53 -22.49 -3.49
C GLY A 205 -15.25 -21.34 -4.20
N ASN A 206 -15.12 -20.10 -3.71
CA ASN A 206 -15.75 -18.92 -4.31
C ASN A 206 -14.89 -18.24 -5.39
N TYR A 207 -13.64 -18.72 -5.58
CA TYR A 207 -12.69 -18.16 -6.52
C TYR A 207 -12.10 -19.26 -7.41
N THR A 208 -12.00 -18.98 -8.70
CA THR A 208 -11.17 -19.76 -9.61
C THR A 208 -9.72 -19.34 -9.37
N VAL A 209 -8.98 -20.15 -8.61
CA VAL A 209 -7.58 -19.90 -8.26
C VAL A 209 -6.76 -21.14 -8.57
N GLN A 210 -5.49 -20.94 -8.94
CA GLN A 210 -4.53 -22.03 -9.08
C GLN A 210 -3.98 -22.39 -7.71
N GLU A 211 -3.87 -23.69 -7.44
CA GLU A 211 -3.17 -24.18 -6.26
C GLU A 211 -1.68 -24.28 -6.57
N PHE A 212 -0.86 -23.81 -5.65
CA PHE A 212 0.59 -23.89 -5.78
C PHE A 212 1.11 -25.18 -5.18
N ASP A 213 2.08 -25.78 -5.86
CA ASP A 213 2.77 -26.92 -5.31
C ASP A 213 3.71 -26.53 -4.15
N PRO A 214 4.06 -27.49 -3.26
CA PRO A 214 4.92 -27.22 -2.12
C PRO A 214 6.30 -26.65 -2.50
N ALA A 215 6.85 -27.06 -3.65
CA ALA A 215 8.16 -26.60 -4.10
C ALA A 215 8.12 -25.12 -4.51
N LEU A 216 6.99 -24.65 -5.01
CA LEU A 216 6.76 -23.24 -5.28
C LEU A 216 6.61 -22.45 -3.98
N LEU A 217 5.81 -22.96 -3.03
CA LEU A 217 5.56 -22.31 -1.75
C LEU A 217 6.83 -22.15 -0.89
N ASP A 218 7.78 -23.10 -0.99
CA ASP A 218 9.07 -23.05 -0.30
C ASP A 218 9.93 -21.81 -0.66
N ARG A 219 9.58 -21.12 -1.72
CA ARG A 219 10.27 -19.89 -2.16
C ARG A 219 9.78 -18.61 -1.48
N PHE A 220 8.71 -18.72 -0.70
CA PHE A 220 8.07 -17.59 -0.08
C PHE A 220 8.12 -17.65 1.43
N VAL A 221 8.05 -16.48 2.04
CA VAL A 221 7.68 -16.35 3.44
C VAL A 221 6.19 -16.10 3.50
N GLU A 222 5.42 -17.16 3.79
CA GLU A 222 3.96 -17.09 3.79
C GLU A 222 3.43 -16.41 5.06
N CYS A 223 2.41 -15.58 4.88
CA CYS A 223 1.60 -15.09 6.00
C CYS A 223 0.11 -15.10 5.65
N GLU A 224 -0.72 -15.40 6.63
CA GLU A 224 -2.16 -15.32 6.51
C GLU A 224 -2.66 -14.00 7.13
N ALA A 225 -3.13 -13.11 6.26
CA ALA A 225 -3.71 -11.84 6.64
C ALA A 225 -5.20 -12.01 6.96
N VAL A 226 -5.63 -11.49 8.09
CA VAL A 226 -7.03 -11.52 8.55
C VAL A 226 -7.57 -10.11 8.74
N ALA A 227 -8.88 -9.96 8.50
CA ALA A 227 -9.56 -8.70 8.75
C ALA A 227 -9.67 -8.46 10.26
N ASP A 228 -8.91 -7.52 10.79
CA ASP A 228 -8.95 -7.10 12.20
C ASP A 228 -9.66 -5.74 12.33
N LEU A 229 -10.80 -5.73 13.02
CA LEU A 229 -11.60 -4.52 13.22
C LEU A 229 -10.85 -3.49 14.07
N GLY A 230 -10.12 -3.93 15.09
CA GLY A 230 -9.38 -3.02 15.97
C GLY A 230 -8.27 -2.28 15.25
N ALA A 231 -7.47 -3.00 14.47
CA ALA A 231 -6.45 -2.41 13.61
C ALA A 231 -7.06 -1.46 12.57
N TRP A 232 -8.17 -1.86 11.92
CA TRP A 232 -8.86 -1.02 10.95
C TRP A 232 -9.43 0.27 11.57
N ILE A 233 -9.98 0.22 12.79
CA ILE A 233 -10.46 1.41 13.51
C ILE A 233 -9.29 2.35 13.83
N LYS A 234 -8.14 1.84 14.30
CA LYS A 234 -6.94 2.65 14.56
C LYS A 234 -6.46 3.35 13.29
N TRP A 235 -6.39 2.62 12.19
CA TRP A 235 -6.07 3.16 10.87
C TRP A 235 -7.13 4.20 10.43
N GLY A 236 -8.40 3.87 10.57
CA GLY A 236 -9.52 4.71 10.16
C GLY A 236 -9.56 6.08 10.86
N LYS A 237 -9.24 6.12 12.14
CA LYS A 237 -9.10 7.37 12.91
C LYS A 237 -8.03 8.30 12.32
N LYS A 238 -6.91 7.74 11.85
CA LYS A 238 -5.83 8.51 11.19
C LYS A 238 -6.21 8.96 9.78
N ASN A 239 -7.05 8.19 9.08
CA ASN A 239 -7.41 8.38 7.68
C ASN A 239 -8.81 8.97 7.46
N GLY A 240 -9.47 9.47 8.51
CA GLY A 240 -10.72 10.21 8.41
C GLY A 240 -11.95 9.34 8.11
N VAL A 241 -11.95 8.08 8.55
CA VAL A 241 -13.16 7.24 8.49
C VAL A 241 -14.22 7.84 9.41
N GLU A 242 -15.46 7.95 8.91
CA GLU A 242 -16.60 8.51 9.63
C GLU A 242 -16.94 7.69 10.87
N ASP A 243 -17.13 8.37 12.00
CA ASP A 243 -17.39 7.75 13.29
C ASP A 243 -18.63 6.84 13.27
N VAL A 244 -19.68 7.23 12.55
CA VAL A 244 -20.91 6.42 12.45
C VAL A 244 -20.67 5.03 11.84
N VAL A 245 -19.67 4.89 10.94
CA VAL A 245 -19.30 3.60 10.35
C VAL A 245 -18.55 2.75 11.37
N THR A 246 -17.60 3.35 12.09
CA THR A 246 -16.85 2.64 13.13
C THR A 246 -17.75 2.23 14.29
N GLU A 247 -18.66 3.09 14.73
CA GLU A 247 -19.65 2.82 15.76
C GLU A 247 -20.59 1.66 15.37
N PHE A 248 -21.10 1.67 14.13
CA PHE A 248 -21.92 0.56 13.63
C PHE A 248 -21.16 -0.77 13.68
N LEU A 249 -19.90 -0.78 13.27
CA LEU A 249 -19.08 -1.99 13.25
C LEU A 249 -18.67 -2.46 14.65
N LEU A 250 -18.49 -1.57 15.60
CA LEU A 250 -18.24 -1.94 17.00
C LEU A 250 -19.39 -2.70 17.62
N VAL A 251 -20.64 -2.30 17.29
CA VAL A 251 -21.86 -3.01 17.74
C VAL A 251 -22.06 -4.31 16.93
N ASN A 252 -21.66 -4.31 15.65
CA ASN A 252 -21.91 -5.40 14.72
C ASN A 252 -20.59 -6.01 14.18
N LYS A 253 -19.71 -6.48 15.04
CA LYS A 253 -18.35 -6.93 14.68
C LYS A 253 -18.33 -7.97 13.56
N SER A 254 -19.28 -8.92 13.56
CA SER A 254 -19.40 -9.96 12.53
C SER A 254 -19.73 -9.42 11.12
N LYS A 255 -20.09 -8.14 11.01
CA LYS A 255 -20.41 -7.48 9.74
C LYS A 255 -19.22 -6.75 9.13
N PHE A 256 -18.09 -6.74 9.80
CA PHE A 256 -16.87 -6.09 9.30
C PHE A 256 -16.33 -6.77 8.03
N HIS A 257 -16.29 -8.11 8.01
CA HIS A 257 -16.10 -8.93 6.82
C HIS A 257 -17.25 -9.93 6.78
N PHE A 258 -18.17 -9.76 5.85
CA PHE A 258 -19.41 -10.52 5.78
C PHE A 258 -19.70 -10.97 4.36
N GLU A 259 -19.77 -12.26 4.14
CA GLU A 259 -20.15 -12.90 2.89
C GLU A 259 -21.49 -13.60 3.10
N PRO A 260 -22.57 -13.18 2.40
CA PRO A 260 -23.86 -13.88 2.47
C PRO A 260 -23.78 -15.28 1.85
N GLU A 261 -24.50 -16.23 2.45
CA GLU A 261 -24.55 -17.64 1.99
C GLU A 261 -25.12 -17.79 0.57
N ASP A 262 -25.99 -16.88 0.16
CA ASP A 262 -26.62 -16.87 -1.18
C ASP A 262 -25.68 -16.34 -2.29
N GLY A 263 -24.42 -16.04 -1.97
CA GLY A 263 -23.45 -15.51 -2.91
C GLY A 263 -23.71 -14.06 -3.33
N SER A 264 -24.71 -13.39 -2.73
CA SER A 264 -24.97 -11.98 -2.98
C SER A 264 -23.85 -11.11 -2.41
N LYS A 265 -23.85 -9.81 -2.77
CA LYS A 265 -22.83 -8.89 -2.31
C LYS A 265 -22.83 -8.77 -0.79
N GLY A 266 -21.65 -9.02 -0.21
CA GLY A 266 -21.35 -8.82 1.20
C GLY A 266 -20.59 -7.52 1.48
N ALA A 267 -20.01 -7.44 2.66
CA ALA A 267 -19.23 -6.31 3.11
C ALA A 267 -17.80 -6.72 3.46
N SER A 268 -16.86 -5.82 3.23
CA SER A 268 -15.44 -5.98 3.55
C SER A 268 -14.89 -4.66 4.11
N PRO A 269 -13.71 -4.65 4.74
CA PRO A 269 -13.05 -3.42 5.17
C PRO A 269 -12.98 -2.34 4.07
N ARG A 270 -12.69 -2.76 2.82
CA ARG A 270 -12.68 -1.87 1.64
C ARG A 270 -14.06 -1.25 1.38
N SER A 271 -15.13 -2.03 1.49
CA SER A 271 -16.50 -1.52 1.24
C SER A 271 -16.93 -0.54 2.34
N TRP A 272 -16.58 -0.80 3.60
CA TRP A 272 -16.83 0.12 4.70
C TRP A 272 -16.05 1.44 4.56
N THR A 273 -14.80 1.37 4.12
CA THR A 273 -14.01 2.57 3.79
C THR A 273 -14.64 3.37 2.65
N ARG A 274 -15.12 2.72 1.59
CA ARG A 274 -15.85 3.37 0.49
C ARG A 274 -17.14 4.04 0.97
N LEU A 275 -17.89 3.38 1.83
CA LEU A 275 -19.10 3.94 2.41
C LEU A 275 -18.79 5.17 3.25
N SER A 276 -17.76 5.11 4.09
CA SER A 276 -17.28 6.25 4.86
C SER A 276 -16.90 7.43 3.97
N ASN A 277 -16.11 7.21 2.93
CA ASN A 277 -15.71 8.25 1.98
C ASN A 277 -16.92 8.90 1.28
N TYR A 278 -17.97 8.12 1.01
CA TYR A 278 -19.22 8.66 0.48
C TYR A 278 -19.89 9.59 1.50
N LEU A 279 -20.04 9.17 2.75
CA LEU A 279 -20.69 9.95 3.80
C LEU A 279 -19.92 11.25 4.10
N THR A 280 -18.59 11.23 4.04
CA THR A 280 -17.75 12.42 4.23
C THR A 280 -17.93 13.44 3.11
N ARG A 281 -18.01 12.99 1.86
CA ARG A 281 -17.98 13.87 0.68
C ARG A 281 -19.36 14.40 0.30
N ILE A 282 -20.43 13.64 0.56
CA ILE A 282 -21.77 13.95 0.07
C ILE A 282 -22.72 14.20 1.24
N LYS A 283 -22.82 15.46 1.68
CA LYS A 283 -23.59 15.85 2.86
C LYS A 283 -25.11 15.97 2.60
N ASN A 284 -25.55 16.19 1.36
CA ASN A 284 -26.95 16.50 0.99
C ASN A 284 -27.47 15.58 -0.13
N THR A 285 -27.44 14.27 0.09
CA THR A 285 -27.98 13.30 -0.88
C THR A 285 -29.44 13.01 -0.59
N PRO A 286 -30.31 12.90 -1.62
CA PRO A 286 -31.65 12.38 -1.45
C PRO A 286 -31.64 11.00 -0.78
N PRO A 287 -32.58 10.70 0.15
CA PRO A 287 -32.60 9.44 0.88
C PRO A 287 -32.65 8.19 -0.03
N SER A 288 -33.30 8.30 -1.19
CA SER A 288 -33.35 7.22 -2.20
C SER A 288 -31.96 6.90 -2.75
N ILE A 289 -31.21 7.91 -3.15
CA ILE A 289 -29.84 7.74 -3.68
C ILE A 289 -28.92 7.17 -2.61
N MET A 290 -29.00 7.69 -1.38
CA MET A 290 -28.24 7.16 -0.26
C MET A 290 -28.53 5.67 -0.03
N SER A 291 -29.82 5.28 -0.05
CA SER A 291 -30.21 3.87 0.12
C SER A 291 -29.63 2.98 -0.97
N HIS A 292 -29.67 3.41 -2.23
CA HIS A 292 -29.07 2.66 -3.35
C HIS A 292 -27.55 2.56 -3.22
N TYR A 293 -26.87 3.66 -2.82
CA TYR A 293 -25.42 3.66 -2.64
C TYR A 293 -24.98 2.70 -1.54
N VAL A 294 -25.65 2.73 -0.38
CA VAL A 294 -25.35 1.83 0.74
C VAL A 294 -25.55 0.37 0.31
N ARG A 295 -26.69 0.03 -0.33
CA ARG A 295 -26.95 -1.32 -0.87
C ARG A 295 -25.86 -1.75 -1.86
N GLY A 296 -25.50 -0.87 -2.78
CA GLY A 296 -24.46 -1.12 -3.77
C GLY A 296 -23.07 -1.29 -3.15
N THR A 297 -22.84 -0.79 -1.94
CA THR A 297 -21.53 -0.82 -1.30
C THR A 297 -21.37 -1.98 -0.32
N VAL A 298 -22.29 -2.18 0.60
CA VAL A 298 -22.19 -3.19 1.68
C VAL A 298 -23.17 -4.37 1.53
N GLY A 299 -23.91 -4.40 0.44
CA GLY A 299 -24.90 -5.44 0.18
C GLY A 299 -26.29 -5.14 0.75
N THR A 300 -27.32 -5.76 0.18
CA THR A 300 -28.73 -5.48 0.51
C THR A 300 -29.07 -5.88 1.94
N SER A 301 -28.54 -7.01 2.41
CA SER A 301 -28.82 -7.55 3.76
C SER A 301 -28.32 -6.63 4.88
N LEU A 302 -27.18 -5.95 4.69
CA LEU A 302 -26.61 -5.04 5.68
C LEU A 302 -27.08 -3.60 5.54
N ALA A 303 -27.48 -3.20 4.33
CA ALA A 303 -27.86 -1.81 4.04
C ALA A 303 -29.01 -1.32 4.92
N ALA A 304 -30.06 -2.16 5.12
CA ALA A 304 -31.20 -1.79 5.95
C ALA A 304 -30.77 -1.54 7.40
N GLN A 305 -29.96 -2.43 7.96
CA GLN A 305 -29.45 -2.34 9.34
C GLN A 305 -28.57 -1.09 9.51
N PHE A 306 -27.66 -0.84 8.56
CA PHE A 306 -26.80 0.34 8.60
C PHE A 306 -27.60 1.64 8.48
N LEU A 307 -28.58 1.72 7.55
CA LEU A 307 -29.42 2.91 7.37
C LEU A 307 -30.29 3.19 8.58
N GLN A 308 -30.84 2.17 9.22
CA GLN A 308 -31.56 2.31 10.49
C GLN A 308 -30.64 2.90 11.57
N PHE A 309 -29.45 2.32 11.74
CA PHE A 309 -28.45 2.81 12.69
C PHE A 309 -28.03 4.25 12.37
N TYR A 310 -27.72 4.54 11.11
CA TYR A 310 -27.34 5.87 10.65
C TYR A 310 -28.41 6.91 10.95
N ASN A 311 -29.69 6.63 10.63
CA ASN A 311 -30.79 7.57 10.87
C ASN A 311 -31.06 7.80 12.38
N SER A 312 -30.87 6.77 13.20
CA SER A 312 -30.99 6.90 14.67
C SER A 312 -29.83 7.71 15.27
N ASN A 313 -28.64 7.59 14.70
CA ASN A 313 -27.42 8.17 15.27
C ASN A 313 -26.88 9.42 14.53
N LYS A 314 -27.44 9.80 13.36
CA LYS A 314 -26.96 10.98 12.60
C LYS A 314 -27.00 12.29 13.41
N ASN A 315 -27.89 12.38 14.41
CA ASN A 315 -28.01 13.51 15.32
C ASN A 315 -27.33 13.25 16.67
N SER A 316 -26.72 12.06 16.90
CA SER A 316 -25.97 11.75 18.08
C SER A 316 -24.62 12.47 18.06
N LEU A 317 -24.04 12.68 19.23
CA LEU A 317 -22.70 13.23 19.32
C LEU A 317 -21.68 12.16 18.95
N THR A 318 -21.01 12.38 17.85
CA THR A 318 -19.79 11.64 17.54
C THR A 318 -18.66 12.11 18.47
N TYR A 319 -17.67 11.23 18.73
CA TYR A 319 -16.45 11.58 19.48
C TYR A 319 -15.84 12.90 18.98
N LYS A 320 -15.71 13.08 17.66
CA LYS A 320 -15.19 14.29 17.04
C LYS A 320 -15.97 15.55 17.43
N LYS A 321 -17.30 15.49 17.45
CA LYS A 321 -18.13 16.65 17.85
C LYS A 321 -17.95 17.00 19.32
N VAL A 322 -17.71 16.01 20.19
CA VAL A 322 -17.44 16.25 21.60
C VAL A 322 -16.04 16.80 21.80
N ASP A 323 -15.05 16.24 21.12
CA ASP A 323 -13.68 16.72 21.16
C ASP A 323 -13.56 18.15 20.60
N ASP A 324 -14.17 18.42 19.43
CA ASP A 324 -14.25 19.77 18.85
C ASP A 324 -14.97 20.76 19.78
N PHE A 325 -16.03 20.30 20.46
CA PHE A 325 -16.73 21.11 21.44
C PHE A 325 -15.87 21.40 22.68
N ILE A 326 -15.18 20.40 23.22
CA ILE A 326 -14.25 20.58 24.36
C ILE A 326 -13.11 21.50 23.96
N LYS A 327 -12.48 21.29 22.81
CA LYS A 327 -11.40 22.16 22.29
C LYS A 327 -11.85 23.60 22.03
N ALA A 328 -13.07 23.79 21.55
CA ALA A 328 -13.63 25.15 21.38
C ALA A 328 -13.86 25.84 22.72
N GLN A 329 -14.31 25.12 23.76
CA GLN A 329 -14.52 25.67 25.10
C GLN A 329 -13.19 25.97 25.82
N LEU A 330 -12.15 25.12 25.58
CA LEU A 330 -10.80 25.35 26.15
C LEU A 330 -10.10 26.57 25.54
N LYS A 331 -10.48 27.00 24.33
CA LYS A 331 -9.95 28.23 23.71
C LYS A 331 -10.55 29.50 24.30
N ASP A 332 -11.74 29.44 24.90
CA ASP A 332 -12.40 30.58 25.51
C ASP A 332 -12.12 30.58 27.02
N THR A 333 -10.93 31.06 27.39
CA THR A 333 -10.43 31.05 28.78
C THR A 333 -11.13 32.03 29.70
N THR A 334 -12.05 32.86 29.23
CA THR A 334 -12.69 33.93 30.01
C THR A 334 -13.98 33.51 30.73
N ASN A 335 -14.63 32.41 30.35
CA ASN A 335 -15.89 31.90 30.94
C ASN A 335 -15.94 30.39 31.01
N PHE A 336 -15.00 29.76 31.72
CA PHE A 336 -14.91 28.32 31.85
C PHE A 336 -15.87 27.77 32.91
N ASP A 337 -17.06 27.35 32.49
CA ASP A 337 -18.06 26.70 33.35
C ASP A 337 -18.05 25.18 33.13
N ILE A 338 -17.15 24.50 33.88
CA ILE A 338 -16.96 23.02 33.81
C ILE A 338 -18.27 22.26 34.08
N GLU A 339 -19.10 22.75 35.02
CA GLU A 339 -20.37 22.08 35.37
C GLU A 339 -21.38 22.13 34.23
N LYS A 340 -21.46 23.23 33.52
CA LYS A 340 -22.36 23.42 32.38
C LYS A 340 -21.92 22.55 31.18
N ILE A 341 -20.61 22.41 30.95
CA ILE A 341 -20.03 21.57 29.95
C ILE A 341 -20.29 20.11 30.31
N ALA A 342 -19.95 19.70 31.53
CA ALA A 342 -20.17 18.32 32.03
C ALA A 342 -21.65 17.93 31.93
N LYS A 343 -22.58 18.78 32.28
CA LYS A 343 -24.02 18.54 32.20
C LYS A 343 -24.49 18.37 30.76
N LYS A 344 -24.00 19.17 29.81
CA LYS A 344 -24.33 19.04 28.39
C LYS A 344 -23.75 17.77 27.79
N VAL A 345 -22.53 17.39 28.17
CA VAL A 345 -21.87 16.16 27.71
C VAL A 345 -22.56 14.94 28.32
N SER A 346 -22.85 14.93 29.63
CA SER A 346 -23.54 13.86 30.34
C SER A 346 -24.92 13.55 29.74
N THR A 347 -25.76 14.58 29.52
CA THR A 347 -27.11 14.38 28.92
C THR A 347 -27.05 13.79 27.52
N LYS A 348 -25.97 14.00 26.81
CA LYS A 348 -25.78 13.48 25.44
C LYS A 348 -25.19 12.07 25.45
N ILE A 349 -24.28 11.78 26.39
CA ILE A 349 -23.72 10.44 26.63
C ILE A 349 -24.80 9.47 27.12
N GLU A 350 -25.75 9.93 27.94
CA GLU A 350 -26.86 9.10 28.43
C GLU A 350 -27.71 8.49 27.30
N LYS A 351 -27.81 9.16 26.17
CA LYS A 351 -28.56 8.72 24.98
C LYS A 351 -27.81 7.74 24.06
N MET A 352 -26.54 7.47 24.36
CA MET A 352 -25.72 6.53 23.56
C MET A 352 -25.94 5.09 24.03
N GLU A 353 -25.79 4.13 23.11
CA GLU A 353 -25.74 2.71 23.48
C GLU A 353 -24.53 2.39 24.37
N ALA A 354 -24.68 1.42 25.28
CA ALA A 354 -23.67 1.12 26.31
C ALA A 354 -22.27 0.81 25.74
N ILE A 355 -22.20 0.15 24.60
CA ILE A 355 -20.93 -0.18 23.92
C ILE A 355 -20.25 1.07 23.36
N VAL A 356 -21.02 2.00 22.83
CA VAL A 356 -20.49 3.29 22.33
C VAL A 356 -19.96 4.12 23.49
N LYS A 357 -20.64 4.09 24.64
CA LYS A 357 -20.19 4.75 25.91
C LYS A 357 -18.85 4.20 26.39
N LEU A 358 -18.69 2.86 26.38
CA LEU A 358 -17.46 2.19 26.83
C LEU A 358 -16.27 2.55 25.92
N ASN A 359 -16.46 2.51 24.61
CA ASN A 359 -15.39 2.88 23.66
C ASN A 359 -15.04 4.37 23.74
N TYR A 360 -16.02 5.22 24.03
CA TYR A 360 -15.79 6.64 24.26
C TYR A 360 -14.93 6.86 25.51
N ALA A 361 -15.25 6.18 26.62
CA ALA A 361 -14.50 6.25 27.87
C ALA A 361 -13.05 5.75 27.68
N ASP A 362 -12.87 4.61 27.01
CA ASP A 362 -11.55 4.04 26.75
C ASP A 362 -10.69 4.94 25.87
N THR A 363 -11.28 5.53 24.81
CA THR A 363 -10.56 6.45 23.92
C THR A 363 -10.23 7.77 24.65
N PHE A 364 -11.12 8.28 25.49
CA PHE A 364 -10.88 9.48 26.27
C PHE A 364 -9.74 9.26 27.27
N LEU A 365 -9.76 8.16 28.02
CA LEU A 365 -8.72 7.81 28.97
C LEU A 365 -7.36 7.61 28.27
N SER A 366 -7.33 6.89 27.16
CA SER A 366 -6.08 6.65 26.41
C SER A 366 -5.48 7.93 25.82
N THR A 367 -6.32 8.91 25.44
CA THR A 367 -5.85 10.21 24.93
C THR A 367 -5.36 11.08 26.10
N TYR A 368 -6.10 11.12 27.20
CA TYR A 368 -5.74 11.86 28.40
C TYR A 368 -4.40 11.42 29.00
N PHE A 369 -4.18 10.11 29.12
CA PHE A 369 -2.91 9.58 29.64
C PHE A 369 -1.74 9.85 28.70
N LYS A 370 -1.92 9.79 27.37
CA LYS A 370 -0.88 10.12 26.39
C LYS A 370 -0.50 11.61 26.37
N GLU A 371 -1.44 12.49 26.65
CA GLU A 371 -1.16 13.92 26.74
C GLU A 371 -0.41 14.25 28.05
N LYS A 372 -0.76 13.57 29.14
CA LYS A 372 -0.11 13.74 30.44
C LYS A 372 1.33 13.22 30.47
N ASP A 373 1.64 12.16 29.72
CA ASP A 373 3.00 11.63 29.56
C ASP A 373 3.90 12.59 28.74
N LYS A 374 3.30 13.42 27.85
CA LYS A 374 4.03 14.43 27.08
C LYS A 374 4.28 15.73 27.81
N GLU A 375 3.55 16.02 28.89
CA GLU A 375 3.77 17.19 29.77
C GLU A 375 4.80 16.90 30.88
N SER A 376 5.21 15.63 31.04
CA SER A 376 6.18 15.20 32.04
C SER A 376 7.63 15.01 31.50
N ASP A 377 7.82 15.18 30.20
CA ASP A 377 9.12 15.29 29.52
C ASP A 377 9.41 16.77 29.14
#